data_a44fd0410bbbc42b0495325d271e6039
#
_entry.id   a44fd0410bbbc42b0495325d271e6039
#
_cell.length_a   1.000
_cell.length_b   1.000
_cell.length_c   1.000
_cell.angle_alpha   90.00
_cell.angle_beta   90.00
_cell.angle_gamma   90.00
#
_symmetry.space_group_name_H-M   'P 1'
#
loop_
_entity.id
_entity.type
_entity.pdbx_description
1 polymer ?
#
loop_
_entity_poly.entity_id
_entity_poly.type
_entity_poly.pdbx_seq_one_letter_code
_entity_poly.pdbx_strand_id
1 'polypeptide(L)'
;METMRKKLILGIGNILQSDDGIGVHIINHILESGMSVPGDVELVDGGTAGFDLLSVMAGREKIIIVDALRADDKPGSIYRFTPEHAAVSFTTFSLHDVGITEVIRTLNLLGENPKIEFIGIVPEDISTLNIGISPAVKDSIPGAVDQIFNAVIN
;
A
#
# COMPACT_ATOMS: atom_id res chain seq x y z
N MET A 1 -21.96 18.22 -6.48
CA MET A 1 -21.18 17.61 -5.40
C MET A 1 -20.54 16.31 -5.91
N GLU A 2 -19.23 16.23 -5.90
CA GLU A 2 -18.55 15.02 -6.31
C GLU A 2 -18.78 13.91 -5.30
N THR A 3 -19.15 12.73 -5.81
CA THR A 3 -19.28 11.55 -4.97
C THR A 3 -17.89 10.92 -4.79
N MET A 4 -17.49 10.66 -3.55
CA MET A 4 -16.23 10.01 -3.25
C MET A 4 -16.21 8.61 -3.89
N ARG A 5 -15.08 8.24 -4.50
CA ARG A 5 -14.91 6.91 -5.06
C ARG A 5 -14.87 5.86 -3.95
N LYS A 6 -15.56 4.76 -4.19
CA LYS A 6 -15.78 3.73 -3.17
C LYS A 6 -14.54 2.91 -2.85
N LYS A 7 -13.66 2.76 -3.81
CA LYS A 7 -12.46 1.93 -3.67
C LYS A 7 -11.21 2.80 -3.74
N LEU A 8 -10.25 2.48 -2.89
CA LEU A 8 -8.99 3.22 -2.77
C LEU A 8 -7.82 2.26 -2.93
N ILE A 9 -6.85 2.65 -3.74
CA ILE A 9 -5.53 2.04 -3.78
C ILE A 9 -4.57 3.07 -3.20
N LEU A 10 -3.97 2.75 -2.06
CA LEU A 10 -3.14 3.67 -1.29
C LEU A 10 -1.71 3.15 -1.21
N GLY A 11 -0.78 3.88 -1.78
CA GLY A 11 0.64 3.58 -1.65
C GLY A 11 1.22 4.36 -0.47
N ILE A 12 1.92 3.67 0.41
CA ILE A 12 2.61 4.30 1.54
C ILE A 12 4.08 3.93 1.53
N GLY A 13 4.89 4.75 2.15
CA GLY A 13 6.32 4.54 2.28
C GLY A 13 7.12 5.81 2.10
N ASN A 14 8.40 5.73 2.48
CA ASN A 14 9.33 6.84 2.37
C ASN A 14 10.24 6.66 1.16
N ILE A 15 9.99 7.41 0.09
CA ILE A 15 10.76 7.33 -1.15
C ILE A 15 12.24 7.73 -0.97
N LEU A 16 12.57 8.40 0.11
CA LEU A 16 13.96 8.78 0.40
C LEU A 16 14.78 7.63 0.97
N GLN A 17 14.16 6.52 1.34
CA GLN A 17 14.78 5.35 1.95
C GLN A 17 14.72 4.12 1.04
N SER A 18 15.14 4.27 -0.20
CA SER A 18 15.26 3.16 -1.16
C SER A 18 13.94 2.38 -1.30
N ASP A 19 13.96 1.05 -1.14
CA ASP A 19 12.80 0.19 -1.34
C ASP A 19 11.65 0.43 -0.36
N ASP A 20 11.91 1.14 0.74
CA ASP A 20 10.86 1.53 1.67
C ASP A 20 9.74 2.33 0.98
N GLY A 21 10.06 3.04 -0.09
CA GLY A 21 9.12 3.80 -0.90
C GLY A 21 8.42 3.03 -2.00
N ILE A 22 8.55 1.71 -2.05
CA ILE A 22 8.01 0.92 -3.18
C ILE A 22 6.51 1.13 -3.38
N GLY A 23 5.74 1.24 -2.30
CA GLY A 23 4.30 1.48 -2.41
C GLY A 23 3.98 2.77 -3.16
N VAL A 24 4.69 3.84 -2.85
CA VAL A 24 4.55 5.14 -3.53
C VAL A 24 5.00 5.04 -4.99
N HIS A 25 6.13 4.37 -5.23
CA HIS A 25 6.63 4.19 -6.61
C HIS A 25 5.63 3.44 -7.48
N ILE A 26 4.96 2.43 -6.94
CA ILE A 26 3.95 1.66 -7.68
C ILE A 26 2.75 2.55 -8.03
N ILE A 27 2.24 3.34 -7.08
CA ILE A 27 1.13 4.26 -7.35
C ILE A 27 1.50 5.23 -8.47
N ASN A 28 2.67 5.83 -8.38
CA ASN A 28 3.13 6.78 -9.40
C ASN A 28 3.35 6.09 -10.75
N HIS A 29 3.84 4.85 -10.75
CA HIS A 29 3.98 4.06 -11.97
C HIS A 29 2.62 3.85 -12.67
N ILE A 30 1.59 3.48 -11.91
CA ILE A 30 0.23 3.30 -12.45
C ILE A 30 -0.29 4.62 -13.03
N LEU A 31 -0.14 5.71 -12.28
CA LEU A 31 -0.61 7.03 -12.72
C LEU A 31 0.09 7.50 -14.00
N GLU A 32 1.38 7.27 -14.12
CA GLU A 32 2.18 7.74 -15.26
C GLU A 32 2.06 6.83 -16.49
N SER A 33 1.69 5.57 -16.30
CA SER A 33 1.63 4.58 -17.39
C SER A 33 0.45 4.80 -18.34
N GLY A 34 -0.57 5.54 -17.91
CA GLY A 34 -1.79 5.69 -18.70
C GLY A 34 -2.69 4.45 -18.70
N MET A 35 -2.40 3.45 -17.85
CA MET A 35 -3.24 2.26 -17.82
C MET A 35 -4.64 2.57 -17.31
N SER A 36 -5.62 1.82 -17.80
CA SER A 36 -7.01 2.02 -17.45
C SER A 36 -7.29 1.59 -16.01
N VAL A 37 -7.94 2.47 -15.25
CA VAL A 37 -8.33 2.25 -13.86
C VAL A 37 -9.86 2.30 -13.79
N PRO A 38 -10.52 1.34 -13.10
CA PRO A 38 -11.97 1.39 -12.94
C PRO A 38 -12.44 2.73 -12.37
N GLY A 39 -13.61 3.21 -12.82
CA GLY A 39 -14.09 4.55 -12.49
C GLY A 39 -14.41 4.76 -11.01
N ASP A 40 -14.66 3.68 -10.26
CA ASP A 40 -14.93 3.73 -8.81
C ASP A 40 -13.67 3.60 -7.95
N VAL A 41 -12.49 3.55 -8.56
CA VAL A 41 -11.20 3.38 -7.89
C VAL A 41 -10.42 4.69 -7.92
N GLU A 42 -9.94 5.11 -6.76
CA GLU A 42 -9.02 6.23 -6.62
C GLU A 42 -7.63 5.72 -6.25
N LEU A 43 -6.61 6.32 -6.84
CA LEU A 43 -5.20 6.04 -6.54
C LEU A 43 -4.64 7.22 -5.75
N VAL A 44 -4.04 6.95 -4.60
CA VAL A 44 -3.47 7.99 -3.74
C VAL A 44 -2.06 7.63 -3.32
N ASP A 45 -1.15 8.59 -3.50
CA ASP A 45 0.18 8.57 -2.91
C ASP A 45 0.04 9.09 -1.47
N GLY A 46 0.14 8.17 -0.51
CA GLY A 46 0.00 8.51 0.91
C GLY A 46 1.33 8.88 1.58
N GLY A 47 2.45 8.57 0.96
CA GLY A 47 3.77 8.87 1.52
C GLY A 47 3.91 8.38 2.96
N THR A 48 4.28 9.28 3.86
CA THR A 48 4.43 9.03 5.28
C THR A 48 3.45 9.85 6.12
N ALA A 49 2.26 10.11 5.59
CA ALA A 49 1.32 11.09 6.15
C ALA A 49 0.68 10.70 7.49
N GLY A 50 0.76 9.44 7.92
CA GLY A 50 0.24 9.03 9.23
C GLY A 50 -1.26 9.27 9.37
N PHE A 51 -1.69 9.95 10.46
CA PHE A 51 -3.10 10.19 10.74
C PHE A 51 -3.80 11.07 9.71
N ASP A 52 -3.07 11.82 8.90
CA ASP A 52 -3.67 12.56 7.78
C ASP A 52 -4.33 11.63 6.76
N LEU A 53 -3.95 10.35 6.74
CA LEU A 53 -4.57 9.35 5.89
C LEU A 53 -6.00 9.02 6.31
N LEU A 54 -6.39 9.35 7.53
CA LEU A 54 -7.74 9.07 8.03
C LEU A 54 -8.82 9.69 7.14
N SER A 55 -8.64 10.95 6.72
CA SER A 55 -9.57 11.62 5.84
C SER A 55 -9.63 11.02 4.43
N VAL A 56 -8.50 10.47 3.98
CA VAL A 56 -8.42 9.82 2.66
C VAL A 56 -9.09 8.44 2.69
N MET A 57 -8.97 7.74 3.81
CA MET A 57 -9.46 6.37 3.97
C MET A 57 -10.94 6.31 4.38
N ALA A 58 -11.44 7.36 5.04
CA ALA A 58 -12.82 7.40 5.52
C ALA A 58 -13.81 7.36 4.35
N GLY A 59 -14.94 6.68 4.54
CA GLY A 59 -16.02 6.59 3.55
C GLY A 59 -15.79 5.61 2.41
N ARG A 60 -14.74 4.83 2.46
CA ARG A 60 -14.46 3.81 1.45
C ARG A 60 -15.12 2.49 1.79
N GLU A 61 -15.46 1.73 0.77
CA GLU A 61 -15.93 0.35 0.92
C GLU A 61 -14.75 -0.63 0.92
N LYS A 62 -13.73 -0.34 0.15
CA LYS A 62 -12.54 -1.20 0.00
C LYS A 62 -11.28 -0.38 -0.14
N ILE A 63 -10.23 -0.81 0.56
CA ILE A 63 -8.92 -0.15 0.53
C ILE A 63 -7.85 -1.20 0.30
N ILE A 64 -7.02 -1.00 -0.72
CA ILE A 64 -5.81 -1.79 -0.96
C ILE A 64 -4.63 -0.91 -0.57
N ILE A 65 -3.85 -1.35 0.41
CA ILE A 65 -2.67 -0.64 0.88
C ILE A 65 -1.43 -1.32 0.32
N VAL A 66 -0.60 -0.56 -0.36
CA VAL A 66 0.62 -1.04 -0.99
C VAL A 66 1.82 -0.50 -0.24
N ASP A 67 2.68 -1.39 0.25
CA ASP A 67 3.82 -1.01 1.09
C ASP A 67 4.95 -2.04 0.99
N ALA A 68 6.13 -1.65 1.46
CA ALA A 68 7.21 -2.58 1.70
C ALA A 68 6.86 -3.49 2.88
N LEU A 69 7.15 -4.77 2.75
CA LEU A 69 6.86 -5.77 3.78
C LEU A 69 8.13 -6.47 4.21
N ARG A 70 8.48 -6.37 5.47
CA ARG A 70 9.57 -7.17 6.02
C ARG A 70 9.07 -8.59 6.22
N ALA A 71 9.61 -9.51 5.43
CA ALA A 71 9.32 -10.93 5.51
C ALA A 71 10.61 -11.70 5.22
N ASP A 72 10.68 -12.91 5.73
CA ASP A 72 11.84 -13.80 5.48
C ASP A 72 11.66 -14.46 4.12
N ASP A 73 11.91 -13.68 3.07
CA ASP A 73 11.78 -14.10 1.68
C ASP A 73 12.66 -13.24 0.79
N LYS A 74 12.74 -13.61 -0.48
CA LYS A 74 13.57 -12.93 -1.46
C LYS A 74 13.05 -11.52 -1.76
N PRO A 75 13.93 -10.52 -1.92
CA PRO A 75 13.52 -9.22 -2.41
C PRO A 75 12.68 -9.29 -3.68
N GLY A 76 11.59 -8.54 -3.72
CA GLY A 76 10.65 -8.56 -4.84
C GLY A 76 9.53 -9.56 -4.69
N SER A 77 9.54 -10.41 -3.66
CA SER A 77 8.41 -11.29 -3.35
C SER A 77 7.18 -10.46 -2.98
N ILE A 78 6.00 -10.90 -3.44
CA ILE A 78 4.76 -10.17 -3.28
C ILE A 78 3.81 -10.98 -2.41
N TYR A 79 3.22 -10.33 -1.41
CA TYR A 79 2.26 -10.95 -0.51
C TYR A 79 0.95 -10.17 -0.53
N ARG A 80 -0.16 -10.88 -0.58
CA ARG A 80 -1.50 -10.33 -0.42
C ARG A 80 -2.09 -10.87 0.87
N PHE A 81 -2.49 -9.99 1.79
CA PHE A 81 -2.99 -10.41 3.10
C PHE A 81 -3.92 -9.36 3.69
N THR A 82 -4.70 -9.78 4.69
CA THR A 82 -5.59 -8.89 5.45
C THR A 82 -4.89 -8.43 6.73
N PRO A 83 -5.39 -7.36 7.39
CA PRO A 83 -4.83 -6.94 8.67
C PRO A 83 -4.83 -8.06 9.74
N GLU A 84 -5.83 -8.91 9.74
CA GLU A 84 -5.94 -10.04 10.67
C GLU A 84 -4.85 -11.08 10.40
N HIS A 85 -4.59 -11.38 9.15
CA HIS A 85 -3.48 -12.28 8.77
C HIS A 85 -2.13 -11.71 9.15
N ALA A 86 -1.95 -10.41 9.02
CA ALA A 86 -0.70 -9.74 9.36
C ALA A 86 -0.35 -9.91 10.84
N ALA A 87 -1.33 -9.82 11.71
CA ALA A 87 -1.14 -9.95 13.15
C ALA A 87 -0.64 -11.35 13.57
N VAL A 88 -0.93 -12.37 12.76
CA VAL A 88 -0.57 -13.77 13.06
C VAL A 88 0.69 -14.22 12.33
N SER A 89 0.84 -13.82 11.07
CA SER A 89 1.82 -14.38 10.14
C SER A 89 3.11 -13.60 10.04
N PHE A 90 3.09 -12.31 10.34
CA PHE A 90 4.25 -11.42 10.18
C PHE A 90 4.61 -10.77 11.52
N THR A 91 5.89 -10.86 11.88
CA THR A 91 6.38 -10.30 13.15
C THR A 91 6.68 -8.81 13.06
N THR A 92 7.00 -8.32 11.87
CA THR A 92 7.35 -6.90 11.67
C THR A 92 6.86 -6.41 10.31
N PHE A 93 6.35 -5.18 10.31
CA PHE A 93 6.10 -4.40 9.11
C PHE A 93 7.22 -3.37 8.91
N SER A 94 7.16 -2.57 7.86
CA SER A 94 8.02 -1.41 7.70
C SER A 94 7.66 -0.33 8.74
N LEU A 95 8.52 0.67 8.89
CA LEU A 95 8.39 1.68 9.96
C LEU A 95 7.06 2.46 9.93
N HIS A 96 6.43 2.63 8.76
CA HIS A 96 5.14 3.33 8.67
C HIS A 96 3.96 2.47 9.03
N ASP A 97 4.10 1.15 9.07
CA ASP A 97 2.99 0.24 9.33
C ASP A 97 2.41 0.41 10.74
N VAL A 98 3.20 0.87 11.68
CA VAL A 98 2.70 1.22 13.02
C VAL A 98 1.67 2.33 12.89
N GLY A 99 1.95 3.35 12.09
CA GLY A 99 1.04 4.46 11.85
C GLY A 99 -0.24 4.02 11.13
N ILE A 100 -0.11 3.20 10.09
CA ILE A 100 -1.29 2.72 9.33
C ILE A 100 -2.20 1.83 10.19
N THR A 101 -1.61 1.01 11.06
CA THR A 101 -2.38 0.18 11.99
C THR A 101 -3.24 1.06 12.92
N GLU A 102 -2.68 2.15 13.43
CA GLU A 102 -3.42 3.08 14.29
C GLU A 102 -4.52 3.82 13.51
N VAL A 103 -4.27 4.17 12.25
CA VAL A 103 -5.30 4.78 11.40
C VAL A 103 -6.46 3.81 11.18
N ILE A 104 -6.18 2.55 10.87
CA ILE A 104 -7.22 1.52 10.70
C ILE A 104 -8.01 1.33 11.98
N ARG A 105 -7.34 1.25 13.12
CA ARG A 105 -8.00 1.13 14.42
C ARG A 105 -8.93 2.32 14.66
N THR A 106 -8.48 3.52 14.36
CA THR A 106 -9.29 4.73 14.53
C THR A 106 -10.52 4.72 13.62
N LEU A 107 -10.38 4.29 12.37
CA LEU A 107 -11.52 4.12 11.47
C LEU A 107 -12.57 3.19 12.07
N ASN A 108 -12.14 2.06 12.61
CA ASN A 108 -13.03 1.08 13.21
C ASN A 108 -13.75 1.67 14.45
N LEU A 109 -13.03 2.44 15.25
CA LEU A 109 -13.60 3.12 16.42
C LEU A 109 -14.66 4.16 16.02
N LEU A 110 -14.51 4.76 14.86
CA LEU A 110 -15.47 5.72 14.30
C LEU A 110 -16.68 5.04 13.63
N GLY A 111 -16.73 3.71 13.66
CA GLY A 111 -17.82 2.94 13.08
C GLY A 111 -17.66 2.62 11.61
N GLU A 112 -16.50 2.88 11.02
CA GLU A 112 -16.23 2.56 9.64
C GLU A 112 -15.48 1.24 9.52
N ASN A 113 -15.94 0.37 8.62
CA ASN A 113 -15.40 -0.97 8.45
C ASN A 113 -15.14 -1.27 6.97
N PRO A 114 -14.22 -0.54 6.31
CA PRO A 114 -13.87 -0.86 4.93
C PRO A 114 -13.19 -2.23 4.89
N LYS A 115 -13.32 -2.92 3.77
CA LYS A 115 -12.52 -4.12 3.52
C LYS A 115 -11.12 -3.67 3.20
N ILE A 116 -10.14 -4.11 3.99
CA ILE A 116 -8.74 -3.72 3.82
C ILE A 116 -7.91 -4.94 3.46
N GLU A 117 -7.11 -4.80 2.42
CA GLU A 117 -6.08 -5.78 2.07
C GLU A 117 -4.76 -5.06 1.87
N PHE A 118 -3.68 -5.75 2.19
CA PHE A 118 -2.32 -5.27 1.95
C PHE A 118 -1.72 -6.02 0.75
N ILE A 119 -1.00 -5.28 -0.08
CA ILE A 119 -0.06 -5.85 -1.04
C ILE A 119 1.31 -5.42 -0.56
N GLY A 120 2.05 -6.38 -0.02
CA GLY A 120 3.39 -6.14 0.52
C GLY A 120 4.46 -6.64 -0.43
N ILE A 121 5.47 -5.84 -0.66
CA ILE A 121 6.63 -6.21 -1.48
C ILE A 121 7.85 -6.28 -0.59
N VAL A 122 8.54 -7.42 -0.60
CA VAL A 122 9.74 -7.62 0.21
C VAL A 122 10.87 -6.76 -0.33
N PRO A 123 11.43 -5.85 0.50
CA PRO A 123 12.51 -4.97 0.08
C PRO A 123 13.87 -5.65 0.16
N GLU A 124 14.84 -5.10 -0.56
CA GLU A 124 16.25 -5.45 -0.39
C GLU A 124 16.93 -4.46 0.56
N ASP A 125 16.66 -3.17 0.41
CA ASP A 125 17.29 -2.09 1.17
C ASP A 125 16.23 -1.05 1.54
N ILE A 126 16.05 -0.81 2.84
CA ILE A 126 15.10 0.19 3.36
C ILE A 126 15.78 1.26 4.23
N SER A 127 17.11 1.29 4.25
CA SER A 127 17.87 2.20 5.12
C SER A 127 18.72 3.20 4.37
N THR A 128 19.22 2.85 3.18
CA THR A 128 20.08 3.75 2.40
C THR A 128 19.27 4.94 1.88
N LEU A 129 19.77 6.13 2.10
CA LEU A 129 19.16 7.35 1.58
C LEU A 129 19.35 7.43 0.08
N ASN A 130 18.32 7.08 -0.67
CA ASN A 130 18.31 7.04 -2.11
C ASN A 130 16.86 7.00 -2.60
N ILE A 131 16.54 7.74 -3.65
CA ILE A 131 15.20 7.77 -4.22
C ILE A 131 14.91 6.55 -5.10
N GLY A 132 15.93 5.83 -5.57
CA GLY A 132 15.76 4.66 -6.43
C GLY A 132 15.34 3.41 -5.65
N ILE A 133 14.93 2.40 -6.40
CA ILE A 133 14.60 1.07 -5.86
C ILE A 133 15.53 0.02 -6.45
N SER A 134 15.74 -1.06 -5.68
CA SER A 134 16.62 -2.16 -6.07
C SER A 134 16.10 -2.88 -7.33
N PRO A 135 16.99 -3.47 -8.16
CA PRO A 135 16.55 -4.14 -9.38
C PRO A 135 15.51 -5.24 -9.15
N ALA A 136 15.69 -6.09 -8.14
CA ALA A 136 14.73 -7.16 -7.83
C ALA A 136 13.36 -6.61 -7.47
N VAL A 137 13.30 -5.51 -6.72
CA VAL A 137 12.07 -4.85 -6.34
C VAL A 137 11.43 -4.17 -7.56
N LYS A 138 12.23 -3.52 -8.39
CA LYS A 138 11.76 -2.92 -9.64
C LYS A 138 11.13 -3.97 -10.56
N ASP A 139 11.76 -5.13 -10.68
CA ASP A 139 11.28 -6.22 -11.51
C ASP A 139 9.94 -6.79 -11.01
N SER A 140 9.62 -6.59 -9.74
CA SER A 140 8.36 -7.05 -9.15
C SER A 140 7.15 -6.15 -9.49
N ILE A 141 7.38 -4.95 -10.00
CA ILE A 141 6.31 -3.96 -10.22
C ILE A 141 5.18 -4.50 -11.09
N PRO A 142 5.42 -5.13 -12.25
CA PRO A 142 4.31 -5.67 -13.06
C PRO A 142 3.44 -6.67 -12.31
N GLY A 143 4.07 -7.60 -11.58
CA GLY A 143 3.35 -8.59 -10.77
C GLY A 143 2.58 -7.95 -9.64
N ALA A 144 3.14 -6.93 -8.99
CA ALA A 144 2.47 -6.19 -7.93
C ALA A 144 1.25 -5.45 -8.48
N VAL A 145 1.36 -4.83 -9.64
CA VAL A 145 0.23 -4.15 -10.31
C VAL A 145 -0.91 -5.14 -10.58
N ASP A 146 -0.59 -6.33 -11.09
CA ASP A 146 -1.59 -7.37 -11.34
C ASP A 146 -2.30 -7.78 -10.03
N GLN A 147 -1.56 -7.98 -8.96
CA GLN A 147 -2.11 -8.32 -7.65
C GLN A 147 -3.02 -7.21 -7.11
N ILE A 148 -2.60 -5.97 -7.26
CA ILE A 148 -3.37 -4.80 -6.81
C ILE A 148 -4.72 -4.74 -7.52
N PHE A 149 -4.73 -4.86 -8.85
CA PHE A 149 -5.97 -4.80 -9.62
C PHE A 149 -6.87 -6.00 -9.34
N ASN A 150 -6.30 -7.20 -9.20
CA ASN A 150 -7.07 -8.37 -8.79
C ASN A 150 -7.73 -8.17 -7.41
N ALA A 151 -6.98 -7.60 -6.47
CA ALA A 151 -7.49 -7.35 -5.13
C ALA A 151 -8.61 -6.31 -5.11
N VAL A 152 -8.49 -5.25 -5.90
CA VAL A 152 -9.47 -4.16 -5.89
C VAL A 152 -10.77 -4.54 -6.60
N ILE A 153 -10.70 -5.44 -7.59
CA ILE A 153 -11.88 -5.90 -8.34
C ILE A 153 -12.64 -6.98 -7.56
N ASN A 154 -11.91 -7.87 -6.91
CA ASN A 154 -12.45 -9.02 -6.20
C ASN A 154 -12.55 -8.76 -4.71
#